data_1636768cf36ca3458fcb2313919c5adf
#
_entry.id   1636768cf36ca3458fcb2313919c5adf
#
_cell.length_a   1.000
_cell.length_b   1.000
_cell.length_c   1.000
_cell.angle_alpha   90.00
_cell.angle_beta   90.00
_cell.angle_gamma   90.00
#
_symmetry.space_group_name_H-M   'P 1'
#
loop_
_entity.id
_entity.type
_entity.pdbx_description
1 polymer ?
#
loop_
_entity_poly.entity_id
_entity_poly.type
_entity_poly.pdbx_seq_one_letter_code
_entity_poly.pdbx_strand_id
1 'polypeptide(L)'
;MEEVIWERLRDANIPVLPMIRASTAAKAVDAANVLGYPVVMKILSPDISHKSDVGGVVLSLGSDGEVEAAYHTMMERVISMVSNARIKGVVLQKMAQPGLEVIVGAKRDPQFGHVIMFGLGGIFVEICRDVSFRVTPVDREMARQMILEIKGSPILGGARGRTAVDMEKIIDVITGLSLLLDKYPEILELDINPLVVYPDGAYAVDARMLSH
;
A
#
# COMPACT_ATOMS: atom_id res chain seq x y z
N MET A 1 5.04 -11.31 -8.90
CA MET A 1 5.54 -10.34 -7.91
C MET A 1 4.44 -9.69 -7.10
N GLU A 2 3.39 -9.13 -7.72
CA GLU A 2 2.32 -8.42 -7.00
C GLU A 2 1.51 -9.29 -6.01
N GLU A 3 1.36 -10.59 -6.28
CA GLU A 3 0.71 -11.55 -5.36
C GLU A 3 1.56 -11.80 -4.12
N VAL A 4 2.83 -12.03 -4.36
CA VAL A 4 3.79 -12.42 -3.33
C VAL A 4 3.91 -11.35 -2.25
N ILE A 5 3.84 -10.06 -2.61
CA ILE A 5 3.94 -9.00 -1.60
C ILE A 5 2.74 -9.04 -0.64
N TRP A 6 1.51 -9.17 -1.15
CA TRP A 6 0.32 -9.19 -0.30
C TRP A 6 0.26 -10.41 0.61
N GLU A 7 0.75 -11.57 0.15
CA GLU A 7 0.90 -12.78 0.97
C GLU A 7 1.94 -12.54 2.07
N ARG A 8 3.12 -12.02 1.72
CA ARG A 8 4.18 -11.70 2.69
C ARG A 8 3.75 -10.68 3.74
N LEU A 9 2.99 -9.65 3.35
CA LEU A 9 2.46 -8.68 4.31
C LEU A 9 1.48 -9.35 5.29
N ARG A 10 0.59 -10.22 4.81
CA ARG A 10 -0.33 -10.98 5.68
C ARG A 10 0.42 -11.91 6.62
N ASP A 11 1.45 -12.63 6.14
CA ASP A 11 2.30 -13.50 6.94
C ASP A 11 3.06 -12.74 8.04
N ALA A 12 3.35 -11.46 7.80
CA ALA A 12 3.95 -10.55 8.77
C ALA A 12 2.91 -9.86 9.68
N ASN A 13 1.63 -10.28 9.63
CA ASN A 13 0.51 -9.66 10.33
C ASN A 13 0.30 -8.17 10.00
N ILE A 14 0.74 -7.73 8.82
CA ILE A 14 0.46 -6.38 8.33
C ILE A 14 -0.93 -6.38 7.68
N PRO A 15 -1.88 -5.59 8.20
CA PRO A 15 -3.24 -5.60 7.70
C PRO A 15 -3.33 -5.08 6.26
N VAL A 16 -4.03 -5.80 5.40
CA VAL A 16 -4.27 -5.42 4.00
C VAL A 16 -5.77 -5.39 3.74
N LEU A 17 -6.22 -4.47 2.89
CA LEU A 17 -7.62 -4.44 2.48
C LEU A 17 -7.97 -5.69 1.65
N PRO A 18 -9.22 -6.21 1.77
CA PRO A 18 -9.70 -7.28 0.92
C PRO A 18 -9.56 -6.94 -0.56
N MET A 19 -9.10 -7.90 -1.35
CA MET A 19 -8.94 -7.75 -2.79
C MET A 19 -9.24 -9.06 -3.53
N ILE A 20 -9.80 -8.94 -4.73
CA ILE A 20 -10.19 -10.07 -5.59
C ILE A 20 -9.72 -9.76 -7.01
N ARG A 21 -9.21 -10.76 -7.71
CA ARG A 21 -8.78 -10.65 -9.10
C ARG A 21 -9.89 -10.99 -10.06
N ALA A 22 -9.88 -10.31 -11.19
CA ALA A 22 -10.81 -10.55 -12.27
C ALA A 22 -10.10 -10.48 -13.63
N SER A 23 -10.36 -11.47 -14.46
CA SER A 23 -9.81 -11.57 -15.82
C SER A 23 -10.79 -11.10 -16.90
N THR A 24 -12.03 -10.78 -16.54
CA THR A 24 -13.08 -10.28 -17.42
C THR A 24 -13.92 -9.23 -16.72
N ALA A 25 -14.65 -8.40 -17.49
CA ALA A 25 -15.56 -7.40 -16.91
C ALA A 25 -16.61 -8.04 -16.00
N ALA A 26 -17.25 -9.15 -16.43
CA ALA A 26 -18.23 -9.86 -15.62
C ALA A 26 -17.66 -10.33 -14.27
N LYS A 27 -16.46 -10.94 -14.27
CA LYS A 27 -15.78 -11.33 -13.03
C LYS A 27 -15.38 -10.14 -12.17
N ALA A 28 -15.11 -8.97 -12.78
CA ALA A 28 -14.81 -7.75 -12.03
C ALA A 28 -16.06 -7.25 -11.30
N VAL A 29 -17.24 -7.31 -11.92
CA VAL A 29 -18.53 -7.02 -11.30
C VAL A 29 -18.81 -8.00 -10.16
N ASP A 30 -18.65 -9.30 -10.38
CA ASP A 30 -18.83 -10.31 -9.32
C ASP A 30 -17.90 -10.04 -8.12
N ALA A 31 -16.64 -9.72 -8.39
CA ALA A 31 -15.65 -9.39 -7.35
C ALA A 31 -16.04 -8.14 -6.55
N ALA A 32 -16.53 -7.10 -7.24
CA ALA A 32 -16.99 -5.87 -6.60
C ALA A 32 -18.20 -6.10 -5.70
N ASN A 33 -19.15 -6.94 -6.15
CA ASN A 33 -20.32 -7.33 -5.36
C ASN A 33 -19.93 -8.08 -4.08
N VAL A 34 -18.93 -8.98 -4.15
CA VAL A 34 -18.40 -9.70 -2.97
C VAL A 34 -17.70 -8.74 -1.99
N LEU A 35 -16.91 -7.77 -2.50
CA LEU A 35 -16.18 -6.81 -1.67
C LEU A 35 -17.11 -5.74 -1.07
N GLY A 36 -18.23 -5.48 -1.71
CA GLY A 36 -19.14 -4.37 -1.42
C GLY A 36 -18.59 -3.01 -1.83
N TYR A 37 -19.46 -2.21 -2.41
CA TYR A 37 -19.12 -0.87 -2.94
C TYR A 37 -18.84 0.16 -1.83
N PRO A 38 -18.08 1.23 -2.12
CA PRO A 38 -17.30 1.43 -3.33
C PRO A 38 -16.03 0.58 -3.38
N VAL A 39 -15.53 0.32 -4.60
CA VAL A 39 -14.28 -0.41 -4.83
C VAL A 39 -13.29 0.41 -5.67
N VAL A 40 -12.04 0.00 -5.62
CA VAL A 40 -10.95 0.46 -6.49
C VAL A 40 -10.63 -0.64 -7.48
N MET A 41 -10.45 -0.29 -8.76
CA MET A 41 -9.93 -1.19 -9.79
C MET A 41 -8.51 -0.83 -10.13
N LYS A 42 -7.61 -1.82 -10.13
CA LYS A 42 -6.20 -1.66 -10.47
C LYS A 42 -5.82 -2.65 -11.57
N ILE A 43 -5.08 -2.20 -12.59
CA ILE A 43 -4.58 -3.10 -13.65
C ILE A 43 -3.61 -4.13 -13.05
N LEU A 44 -3.70 -5.36 -13.50
CA LEU A 44 -2.80 -6.44 -13.11
C LEU A 44 -1.85 -6.79 -14.26
N SER A 45 -0.61 -6.33 -14.18
CA SER A 45 0.43 -6.60 -15.17
C SER A 45 1.81 -6.64 -14.50
N PRO A 46 2.67 -7.61 -14.83
CA PRO A 46 4.04 -7.63 -14.34
C PRO A 46 4.93 -6.56 -15.00
N ASP A 47 4.48 -5.98 -16.09
CA ASP A 47 5.26 -5.06 -16.92
C ASP A 47 4.93 -3.58 -16.61
N ILE A 48 3.92 -3.34 -15.75
CA ILE A 48 3.46 -1.99 -15.37
C ILE A 48 3.70 -1.77 -13.87
N SER A 49 4.73 -1.00 -13.54
CA SER A 49 5.07 -0.66 -12.14
C SER A 49 4.30 0.56 -11.64
N HIS A 50 4.13 1.59 -12.48
CA HIS A 50 3.42 2.82 -12.17
C HIS A 50 2.04 2.82 -12.82
N LYS A 51 1.08 2.15 -12.15
CA LYS A 51 -0.27 1.93 -12.69
C LYS A 51 -1.04 3.24 -12.97
N SER A 52 -0.89 4.22 -12.10
CA SER A 52 -1.57 5.52 -12.22
C SER A 52 -1.18 6.28 -13.48
N ASP A 53 0.10 6.21 -13.89
CA ASP A 53 0.64 6.95 -15.03
C ASP A 53 0.01 6.51 -16.36
N VAL A 54 -0.38 5.23 -16.43
CA VAL A 54 -1.03 4.64 -17.62
C VAL A 54 -2.56 4.57 -17.48
N GLY A 55 -3.14 5.20 -16.45
CA GLY A 55 -4.58 5.10 -16.18
C GLY A 55 -5.02 3.72 -15.71
N GLY A 56 -4.10 2.94 -15.15
CA GLY A 56 -4.35 1.60 -14.62
C GLY A 56 -4.90 1.57 -13.19
N VAL A 57 -5.43 2.69 -12.68
CA VAL A 57 -6.14 2.79 -11.40
C VAL A 57 -7.39 3.62 -11.57
N VAL A 58 -8.54 3.09 -11.15
CA VAL A 58 -9.84 3.80 -11.11
C VAL A 58 -10.41 3.67 -9.71
N LEU A 59 -10.68 4.81 -9.09
CA LEU A 59 -11.17 4.92 -7.71
C LEU A 59 -12.68 5.09 -7.67
N SER A 60 -13.28 4.81 -6.51
CA SER A 60 -14.66 5.16 -6.17
C SER A 60 -15.73 4.55 -7.09
N LEU A 61 -15.49 3.35 -7.60
CA LEU A 61 -16.51 2.65 -8.37
C LEU A 61 -17.64 2.20 -7.43
N GLY A 62 -18.85 2.72 -7.66
CA GLY A 62 -20.00 2.59 -6.78
C GLY A 62 -21.10 1.65 -7.28
N SER A 63 -20.98 1.12 -8.50
CA SER A 63 -22.01 0.29 -9.12
C SER A 63 -21.45 -0.70 -10.14
N ASP A 64 -22.24 -1.75 -10.47
CA ASP A 64 -21.91 -2.75 -11.48
C ASP A 64 -21.58 -2.11 -12.83
N GLY A 65 -22.41 -1.17 -13.27
CA GLY A 65 -22.20 -0.47 -14.54
C GLY A 65 -20.94 0.37 -14.58
N GLU A 66 -20.57 1.00 -13.46
CA GLU A 66 -19.31 1.74 -13.35
C GLU A 66 -18.09 0.80 -13.40
N VAL A 67 -18.18 -0.37 -12.76
CA VAL A 67 -17.11 -1.39 -12.78
C VAL A 67 -16.92 -1.93 -14.20
N GLU A 68 -18.02 -2.27 -14.90
CA GLU A 68 -17.97 -2.78 -16.26
C GLU A 68 -17.38 -1.73 -17.23
N ALA A 69 -17.87 -0.50 -17.19
CA ALA A 69 -17.37 0.59 -18.01
C ALA A 69 -15.89 0.90 -17.74
N ALA A 70 -15.50 0.94 -16.45
CA ALA A 70 -14.12 1.17 -16.03
C ALA A 70 -13.17 0.06 -16.51
N TYR A 71 -13.62 -1.21 -16.50
CA TYR A 71 -12.84 -2.34 -17.02
C TYR A 71 -12.50 -2.14 -18.50
N HIS A 72 -13.49 -1.87 -19.33
CA HIS A 72 -13.29 -1.69 -20.77
C HIS A 72 -12.41 -0.48 -21.07
N THR A 73 -12.71 0.68 -20.48
CA THR A 73 -11.93 1.91 -20.66
C THR A 73 -10.47 1.74 -20.21
N MET A 74 -10.25 1.07 -19.08
CA MET A 74 -8.89 0.80 -18.57
C MET A 74 -8.12 -0.11 -19.54
N MET A 75 -8.74 -1.20 -20.03
CA MET A 75 -8.09 -2.12 -20.97
C MET A 75 -7.69 -1.42 -22.25
N GLU A 76 -8.58 -0.66 -22.86
CA GLU A 76 -8.30 0.10 -24.08
C GLU A 76 -7.16 1.09 -23.88
N ARG A 77 -7.20 1.86 -22.79
CA ARG A 77 -6.20 2.86 -22.48
C ARG A 77 -4.83 2.26 -22.22
N VAL A 78 -4.74 1.22 -21.37
CA VAL A 78 -3.48 0.58 -21.03
C VAL A 78 -2.84 -0.07 -22.26
N ILE A 79 -3.63 -0.75 -23.10
CA ILE A 79 -3.13 -1.37 -24.35
C ILE A 79 -2.61 -0.30 -25.31
N SER A 80 -3.29 0.86 -25.41
CA SER A 80 -2.84 1.95 -26.27
C SER A 80 -1.54 2.60 -25.80
N MET A 81 -1.32 2.70 -24.49
CA MET A 81 -0.14 3.34 -23.91
C MET A 81 1.06 2.39 -23.80
N VAL A 82 0.83 1.10 -23.53
CA VAL A 82 1.86 0.07 -23.32
C VAL A 82 1.51 -1.17 -24.14
N SER A 83 1.69 -1.08 -25.46
CA SER A 83 1.23 -2.07 -26.43
C SER A 83 1.75 -3.50 -26.21
N ASN A 84 2.91 -3.67 -25.57
CA ASN A 84 3.54 -4.98 -25.32
C ASN A 84 3.38 -5.48 -23.88
N ALA A 85 2.60 -4.78 -23.03
CA ALA A 85 2.41 -5.20 -21.64
C ALA A 85 1.57 -6.50 -21.55
N ARG A 86 2.04 -7.43 -20.75
CA ARG A 86 1.31 -8.66 -20.42
C ARG A 86 0.22 -8.36 -19.39
N ILE A 87 -0.99 -8.10 -19.85
CA ILE A 87 -2.13 -7.81 -18.97
C ILE A 87 -2.75 -9.13 -18.53
N LYS A 88 -2.83 -9.36 -17.20
CA LYS A 88 -3.43 -10.55 -16.58
C LYS A 88 -4.89 -10.30 -16.13
N GLY A 89 -5.41 -9.09 -16.30
CA GLY A 89 -6.72 -8.65 -15.85
C GLY A 89 -6.62 -7.45 -14.92
N VAL A 90 -7.51 -7.40 -13.94
CA VAL A 90 -7.57 -6.34 -12.93
C VAL A 90 -7.64 -6.93 -11.52
N VAL A 91 -7.34 -6.12 -10.53
CA VAL A 91 -7.61 -6.38 -9.11
C VAL A 91 -8.68 -5.40 -8.65
N LEU A 92 -9.78 -5.90 -8.09
CA LEU A 92 -10.74 -5.12 -7.34
C LEU A 92 -10.31 -5.14 -5.87
N GLN A 93 -10.31 -3.99 -5.23
CA GLN A 93 -9.96 -3.83 -3.83
C GLN A 93 -11.04 -3.02 -3.13
N LYS A 94 -11.40 -3.42 -1.90
CA LYS A 94 -12.28 -2.59 -1.06
C LYS A 94 -11.67 -1.20 -0.92
N MET A 95 -12.47 -0.16 -1.15
CA MET A 95 -11.97 1.20 -1.00
C MET A 95 -11.72 1.52 0.48
N ALA A 96 -10.53 2.07 0.75
CA ALA A 96 -10.19 2.58 2.06
C ALA A 96 -11.11 3.77 2.41
N GLN A 97 -11.60 3.81 3.63
CA GLN A 97 -12.24 5.03 4.14
C GLN A 97 -11.18 6.14 4.29
N PRO A 98 -11.58 7.43 4.26
CA PRO A 98 -10.66 8.50 4.56
C PRO A 98 -10.00 8.33 5.93
N GLY A 99 -8.68 8.38 5.97
CA GLY A 99 -7.85 8.21 7.17
C GLY A 99 -6.57 9.03 7.09
N LEU A 100 -5.70 8.88 8.05
CA LEU A 100 -4.38 9.50 8.01
C LEU A 100 -3.43 8.58 7.23
N GLU A 101 -2.83 9.11 6.18
CA GLU A 101 -1.86 8.38 5.37
C GLU A 101 -0.46 8.51 5.95
N VAL A 102 0.21 7.38 6.12
CA VAL A 102 1.62 7.28 6.46
C VAL A 102 2.33 6.37 5.47
N ILE A 103 3.65 6.47 5.41
CA ILE A 103 4.50 5.62 4.60
C ILE A 103 5.41 4.80 5.50
N VAL A 104 5.51 3.51 5.21
CA VAL A 104 6.46 2.60 5.82
C VAL A 104 7.20 1.87 4.72
N GLY A 105 8.48 2.17 4.57
CA GLY A 105 9.30 1.58 3.54
C GLY A 105 10.55 0.91 4.10
N ALA A 106 11.20 0.08 3.28
CA ALA A 106 12.49 -0.50 3.59
C ALA A 106 13.36 -0.61 2.35
N LYS A 107 14.65 -0.43 2.54
CA LYS A 107 15.65 -0.61 1.50
C LYS A 107 16.86 -1.33 2.05
N ARG A 108 17.44 -2.24 1.25
CA ARG A 108 18.68 -2.92 1.60
C ARG A 108 19.87 -2.03 1.29
N ASP A 109 20.61 -1.69 2.33
CA ASP A 109 21.89 -1.00 2.23
C ASP A 109 23.02 -2.03 2.18
N PRO A 110 24.06 -1.84 1.33
CA PRO A 110 25.17 -2.79 1.23
C PRO A 110 26.01 -2.95 2.50
N GLN A 111 26.05 -1.92 3.36
CA GLN A 111 26.86 -1.91 4.57
C GLN A 111 26.05 -2.25 5.82
N PHE A 112 24.82 -1.75 5.90
CA PHE A 112 23.99 -1.82 7.11
C PHE A 112 22.92 -2.91 7.06
N GLY A 113 22.72 -3.57 5.92
CA GLY A 113 21.57 -4.46 5.74
C GLY A 113 20.28 -3.70 5.46
N HIS A 114 19.12 -4.17 5.94
CA HIS A 114 17.88 -3.46 5.71
C HIS A 114 17.73 -2.22 6.60
N VAL A 115 17.28 -1.13 6.00
CA VAL A 115 16.94 0.13 6.69
C VAL A 115 15.47 0.39 6.50
N ILE A 116 14.73 0.52 7.59
CA ILE A 116 13.30 0.86 7.59
C ILE A 116 13.16 2.37 7.66
N MET A 117 12.24 2.91 6.88
CA MET A 117 11.81 4.30 6.85
C MET A 117 10.36 4.42 7.33
N PHE A 118 10.07 5.46 8.10
CA PHE A 118 8.73 5.86 8.48
C PHE A 118 8.54 7.36 8.24
N GLY A 119 7.34 7.77 7.78
CA GLY A 119 6.97 9.18 7.62
C GLY A 119 5.47 9.39 7.45
N LEU A 120 5.02 10.64 7.50
CA LEU A 120 3.67 10.99 7.09
C LEU A 120 3.55 10.90 5.56
N GLY A 121 2.41 10.41 5.06
CA GLY A 121 2.13 10.31 3.64
C GLY A 121 1.84 11.64 2.94
N GLY A 122 1.65 11.56 1.61
CA GLY A 122 1.31 12.71 0.78
C GLY A 122 2.41 13.77 0.74
N ILE A 123 1.98 15.03 0.72
CA ILE A 123 2.88 16.20 0.60
C ILE A 123 3.95 16.29 1.69
N PHE A 124 3.74 15.68 2.86
CA PHE A 124 4.72 15.72 3.96
C PHE A 124 5.99 14.96 3.62
N VAL A 125 5.89 13.79 2.98
CA VAL A 125 7.06 13.04 2.51
C VAL A 125 7.67 13.69 1.27
N GLU A 126 6.83 14.05 0.30
CA GLU A 126 7.31 14.54 -1.00
C GLU A 126 8.03 15.89 -0.90
N ILE A 127 7.50 16.82 -0.09
CA ILE A 127 8.03 18.18 0.00
C ILE A 127 8.90 18.36 1.24
N CYS A 128 8.42 17.95 2.42
CA CYS A 128 9.11 18.23 3.69
C CYS A 128 10.18 17.20 4.04
N ARG A 129 10.16 16.01 3.41
CA ARG A 129 11.08 14.90 3.71
C ARG A 129 11.15 14.59 5.20
N ASP A 130 9.99 14.67 5.87
CA ASP A 130 9.87 14.44 7.30
C ASP A 130 9.76 12.95 7.57
N VAL A 131 10.91 12.30 7.66
CA VAL A 131 11.05 10.85 7.79
C VAL A 131 12.08 10.48 8.85
N SER A 132 11.91 9.31 9.45
CA SER A 132 12.86 8.69 10.36
C SER A 132 13.36 7.37 9.77
N PHE A 133 14.55 6.92 10.21
CA PHE A 133 15.17 5.71 9.70
C PHE A 133 15.72 4.85 10.84
N ARG A 134 15.65 3.51 10.72
CA ARG A 134 16.34 2.56 11.59
C ARG A 134 16.86 1.37 10.80
N VAL A 135 18.03 0.89 11.21
CA VAL A 135 18.59 -0.37 10.71
C VAL A 135 17.87 -1.54 11.40
N THR A 136 17.54 -2.58 10.65
CA THR A 136 16.94 -3.80 11.23
C THR A 136 17.97 -4.58 12.09
N PRO A 137 17.55 -5.29 13.15
CA PRO A 137 16.17 -5.50 13.59
C PRO A 137 15.60 -4.29 14.34
N VAL A 138 14.31 -3.99 14.11
CA VAL A 138 13.59 -2.90 14.78
C VAL A 138 12.59 -3.51 15.76
N ASP A 139 12.75 -3.23 17.05
CA ASP A 139 11.82 -3.60 18.10
C ASP A 139 10.70 -2.54 18.31
N ARG A 140 9.77 -2.83 19.22
CA ARG A 140 8.63 -1.94 19.48
C ARG A 140 9.03 -0.57 20.02
N GLU A 141 10.06 -0.51 20.85
CA GLU A 141 10.52 0.76 21.40
C GLU A 141 11.21 1.62 20.34
N MET A 142 12.05 1.01 19.53
CA MET A 142 12.67 1.68 18.38
C MET A 142 11.61 2.16 17.37
N ALA A 143 10.59 1.35 17.09
CA ALA A 143 9.49 1.73 16.22
C ALA A 143 8.72 2.93 16.80
N ARG A 144 8.45 2.95 18.12
CA ARG A 144 7.82 4.08 18.80
C ARG A 144 8.68 5.36 18.69
N GLN A 145 9.98 5.25 18.88
CA GLN A 145 10.91 6.38 18.73
C GLN A 145 10.90 6.91 17.29
N MET A 146 10.92 6.03 16.28
CA MET A 146 10.79 6.44 14.87
C MET A 146 9.55 7.30 14.62
N ILE A 147 8.40 6.89 15.17
CA ILE A 147 7.13 7.59 15.00
C ILE A 147 7.17 8.97 15.68
N LEU A 148 7.76 9.06 16.86
CA LEU A 148 7.83 10.30 17.64
C LEU A 148 8.90 11.27 17.13
N GLU A 149 9.90 10.79 16.41
CA GLU A 149 11.04 11.57 15.90
C GLU A 149 10.67 12.49 14.73
N ILE A 150 9.67 12.12 13.93
CA ILE A 150 9.24 12.98 12.82
C ILE A 150 8.54 14.25 13.35
N LYS A 151 8.76 15.40 12.68
CA LYS A 151 8.17 16.68 13.06
C LYS A 151 6.65 16.67 13.02
N GLY A 152 6.08 15.88 12.11
CA GLY A 152 4.64 15.70 11.95
C GLY A 152 4.00 14.77 12.96
N SER A 153 4.74 14.15 13.89
CA SER A 153 4.19 13.21 14.88
C SER A 153 3.00 13.74 15.71
N PRO A 154 2.89 15.06 16.03
CA PRO A 154 1.69 15.56 16.74
C PRO A 154 0.38 15.37 15.97
N ILE A 155 0.43 15.21 14.62
CA ILE A 155 -0.76 14.94 13.81
C ILE A 155 -1.33 13.56 14.13
N LEU A 156 -0.48 12.58 14.41
CA LEU A 156 -0.86 11.22 14.81
C LEU A 156 -1.60 11.23 16.16
N GLY A 157 -1.22 12.13 17.07
CA GLY A 157 -1.87 12.33 18.37
C GLY A 157 -3.18 13.11 18.33
N GLY A 158 -3.70 13.47 17.15
CA GLY A 158 -4.99 14.16 17.00
C GLY A 158 -4.91 15.68 17.08
N ALA A 159 -3.81 16.29 16.63
CA ALA A 159 -3.68 17.75 16.59
C ALA A 159 -4.80 18.42 15.78
N ARG A 160 -5.19 19.65 16.19
CA ARG A 160 -6.19 20.52 15.54
C ARG A 160 -7.59 19.90 15.43
N GLY A 161 -8.03 19.16 16.47
CA GLY A 161 -9.39 18.61 16.53
C GLY A 161 -9.60 17.34 15.70
N ARG A 162 -8.55 16.75 15.15
CA ARG A 162 -8.61 15.41 14.56
C ARG A 162 -8.56 14.35 15.66
N THR A 163 -9.22 13.23 15.44
CA THR A 163 -9.11 12.06 16.32
C THR A 163 -7.70 11.47 16.20
N ALA A 164 -7.11 11.10 17.34
CA ALA A 164 -5.83 10.39 17.37
C ALA A 164 -5.95 9.05 16.61
N VAL A 165 -4.89 8.66 15.91
CA VAL A 165 -4.83 7.37 15.23
C VAL A 165 -4.26 6.29 16.15
N ASP A 166 -4.48 5.03 15.81
CA ASP A 166 -3.93 3.88 16.52
C ASP A 166 -2.41 3.76 16.24
N MET A 167 -1.63 4.38 17.12
CA MET A 167 -0.17 4.39 17.02
C MET A 167 0.42 2.99 17.24
N GLU A 168 -0.23 2.14 18.04
CA GLU A 168 0.21 0.76 18.27
C GLU A 168 0.14 -0.06 16.98
N LYS A 169 -0.85 0.20 16.11
CA LYS A 169 -0.93 -0.44 14.80
C LYS A 169 0.19 -0.03 13.85
N ILE A 170 0.64 1.22 13.92
CA ILE A 170 1.83 1.64 13.16
C ILE A 170 3.07 0.90 13.68
N ILE A 171 3.23 0.79 15.00
CA ILE A 171 4.33 0.03 15.64
C ILE A 171 4.27 -1.44 15.19
N ASP A 172 3.08 -2.08 15.20
CA ASP A 172 2.90 -3.45 14.74
C ASP A 172 3.33 -3.61 13.27
N VAL A 173 3.01 -2.66 12.40
CA VAL A 173 3.42 -2.68 10.99
C VAL A 173 4.93 -2.55 10.84
N ILE A 174 5.57 -1.61 11.54
CA ILE A 174 7.03 -1.39 11.47
C ILE A 174 7.78 -2.65 11.97
N THR A 175 7.37 -3.19 13.11
CA THR A 175 7.98 -4.41 13.67
C THR A 175 7.70 -5.64 12.81
N GLY A 176 6.49 -5.77 12.28
CA GLY A 176 6.13 -6.83 11.33
C GLY A 176 6.97 -6.77 10.05
N LEU A 177 7.20 -5.55 9.51
CA LEU A 177 8.10 -5.36 8.38
C LEU A 177 9.54 -5.75 8.72
N SER A 178 10.04 -5.41 9.91
CA SER A 178 11.37 -5.82 10.35
C SER A 178 11.53 -7.34 10.36
N LEU A 179 10.54 -8.07 10.91
CA LEU A 179 10.54 -9.54 10.92
C LEU A 179 10.43 -10.14 9.51
N LEU A 180 9.65 -9.51 8.64
CA LEU A 180 9.51 -9.92 7.24
C LEU A 180 10.85 -9.83 6.51
N LEU A 181 11.59 -8.73 6.69
CA LEU A 181 12.88 -8.51 6.06
C LEU A 181 13.96 -9.46 6.57
N ASP A 182 13.91 -9.85 7.83
CA ASP A 182 14.79 -10.88 8.39
C ASP A 182 14.50 -12.27 7.78
N LYS A 183 13.21 -12.59 7.61
CA LYS A 183 12.76 -13.85 6.99
C LYS A 183 13.08 -13.93 5.48
N TYR A 184 13.09 -12.79 4.78
CA TYR A 184 13.27 -12.69 3.33
C TYR A 184 14.41 -11.72 2.97
N PRO A 185 15.67 -12.10 3.24
CA PRO A 185 16.83 -11.23 3.03
C PRO A 185 17.09 -10.87 1.55
N GLU A 186 16.45 -11.57 0.61
CA GLU A 186 16.52 -11.28 -0.83
C GLU A 186 15.72 -10.03 -1.22
N ILE A 187 14.88 -9.47 -0.35
CA ILE A 187 14.15 -8.23 -0.61
C ILE A 187 15.14 -7.08 -0.66
N LEU A 188 15.17 -6.36 -1.77
CA LEU A 188 16.00 -5.18 -1.96
C LEU A 188 15.29 -3.90 -1.53
N GLU A 189 13.99 -3.83 -1.81
CA GLU A 189 13.16 -2.69 -1.50
C GLU A 189 11.72 -3.16 -1.26
N LEU A 190 11.08 -2.62 -0.25
CA LEU A 190 9.66 -2.79 0.04
C LEU A 190 9.10 -1.45 0.49
N ASP A 191 8.00 -1.03 -0.12
CA ASP A 191 7.32 0.22 0.19
C ASP A 191 5.83 -0.03 0.39
N ILE A 192 5.29 0.39 1.53
CA ILE A 192 3.87 0.42 1.84
C ILE A 192 3.44 1.88 1.78
N ASN A 193 2.79 2.28 0.69
CA ASN A 193 2.45 3.66 0.42
C ASN A 193 1.16 3.79 -0.41
N PRO A 194 0.04 4.22 0.24
CA PRO A 194 -0.06 4.56 1.66
C PRO A 194 -0.39 3.37 2.58
N LEU A 195 0.03 3.47 3.83
CA LEU A 195 -0.62 2.83 4.96
C LEU A 195 -1.64 3.83 5.52
N VAL A 196 -2.92 3.51 5.45
CA VAL A 196 -3.98 4.37 6.00
C VAL A 196 -4.28 3.96 7.43
N VAL A 197 -4.17 4.91 8.35
CA VAL A 197 -4.31 4.69 9.79
C VAL A 197 -5.57 5.36 10.31
N TYR A 198 -6.29 4.65 11.16
CA TYR A 198 -7.54 5.03 11.80
C TYR A 198 -7.38 5.01 13.32
N PRO A 199 -8.38 5.49 14.09
CA PRO A 199 -8.38 5.37 15.55
C PRO A 199 -8.43 3.93 16.08
N ASP A 200 -8.84 2.97 15.24
CA ASP A 200 -9.10 1.58 15.59
C ASP A 200 -8.34 0.57 14.71
N GLY A 201 -7.36 1.03 13.92
CA GLY A 201 -6.58 0.14 13.07
C GLY A 201 -5.79 0.82 11.96
N ALA A 202 -5.21 0.00 11.09
CA ALA A 202 -4.49 0.45 9.90
C ALA A 202 -4.62 -0.56 8.77
N TYR A 203 -4.51 -0.10 7.51
CA TYR A 203 -4.49 -0.98 6.34
C TYR A 203 -3.48 -0.51 5.30
N ALA A 204 -2.67 -1.44 4.81
CA ALA A 204 -1.87 -1.22 3.60
C ALA A 204 -2.79 -1.16 2.39
N VAL A 205 -2.79 -0.02 1.69
CA VAL A 205 -3.64 0.24 0.52
C VAL A 205 -2.89 -0.01 -0.77
N ASP A 206 -1.62 0.36 -0.81
CA ASP A 206 -0.73 -0.01 -1.89
C ASP A 206 0.63 -0.45 -1.34
N ALA A 207 1.28 -1.36 -2.08
CA ALA A 207 2.60 -1.83 -1.69
C ALA A 207 3.39 -2.26 -2.92
N ARG A 208 4.70 -2.00 -2.87
CA ARG A 208 5.65 -2.38 -3.91
C ARG A 208 6.80 -3.16 -3.30
N MET A 209 7.36 -4.10 -4.03
CA MET A 209 8.49 -4.89 -3.60
C MET A 209 9.42 -5.17 -4.77
N LEU A 210 10.70 -4.99 -4.55
CA LEU A 210 11.78 -5.43 -5.43
C LEU A 210 12.59 -6.50 -4.71
N SER A 211 12.83 -7.62 -5.37
CA SER A 211 13.69 -8.70 -4.87
C SER A 211 14.58 -9.20 -6.01
N HIS A 212 15.69 -9.82 -5.65
CA HIS A 212 16.53 -10.56 -6.60
C HIS A 212 15.81 -11.74 -7.22
#